data_8092a10f650ab4395e5406876c64fad7
#
_entry.id   8092a10f650ab4395e5406876c64fad7
#
_cell.length_a   1.000
_cell.length_b   1.000
_cell.length_c   1.000
_cell.angle_alpha   90.00
_cell.angle_beta   90.00
_cell.angle_gamma   90.00
#
_symmetry.space_group_name_H-M   'P 1'
#
loop_
_entity.id
_entity.type
_entity.pdbx_description
1 polymer ?
#
loop_
_entity_poly.entity_id
_entity_poly.type
_entity_poly.pdbx_seq_one_letter_code
_entity_poly.pdbx_strand_id
1 'polypeptide(L)'
;MKQISSLNHVHQNGKFGDIENKNEKDLLKISELKNVLIFQIVQYKNSSSDISNIKIDNLKLPSTLKSSSNLDTRILWMGPKNWIVISSKTDLLLKDGKQFDEVNFAITDLSHSRTIIEIQGDLVNEVLKKGCPINIDKFNEVIAQIQFITEYQLRLILFPTIQEKLEFLD
;
A
#
# COMPACT_ATOMS: atom_id res chain seq x y z
N MET A 1 -16.93 13.76 -4.57
CA MET A 1 -16.49 13.43 -5.95
C MET A 1 -16.26 11.94 -6.02
N LYS A 2 -16.79 11.22 -7.03
CA LYS A 2 -16.60 9.77 -7.11
C LYS A 2 -15.16 9.50 -7.54
N GLN A 3 -14.41 8.74 -6.75
CA GLN A 3 -13.03 8.36 -7.06
C GLN A 3 -13.04 7.45 -8.30
N ILE A 4 -12.27 7.82 -9.33
CA ILE A 4 -12.11 7.02 -10.55
C ILE A 4 -10.70 6.42 -10.48
N SER A 5 -10.63 5.10 -10.60
CA SER A 5 -9.35 4.39 -10.64
C SER A 5 -8.56 4.79 -11.89
N SER A 6 -7.24 4.92 -11.74
CA SER A 6 -6.31 5.09 -12.86
C SER A 6 -6.29 3.90 -13.84
N LEU A 7 -6.74 2.73 -13.39
CA LEU A 7 -6.81 1.51 -14.21
C LEU A 7 -8.22 1.20 -14.73
N ASN A 8 -9.18 2.13 -14.58
CA ASN A 8 -10.61 1.86 -14.86
C ASN A 8 -10.91 1.34 -16.28
N HIS A 9 -10.04 1.60 -17.25
CA HIS A 9 -10.26 1.16 -18.66
C HIS A 9 -9.48 -0.09 -19.03
N VAL A 10 -8.55 -0.56 -18.21
CA VAL A 10 -7.63 -1.66 -18.58
C VAL A 10 -7.62 -2.82 -17.60
N HIS A 11 -7.96 -2.59 -16.33
CA HIS A 11 -7.93 -3.64 -15.33
C HIS A 11 -9.21 -4.47 -15.34
N GLN A 12 -9.04 -5.79 -15.45
CA GLN A 12 -10.10 -6.77 -15.29
C GLN A 12 -9.85 -7.56 -14.00
N ASN A 13 -10.79 -7.47 -13.05
CA ASN A 13 -10.77 -8.33 -11.88
C ASN A 13 -11.11 -9.76 -12.29
N GLY A 14 -10.48 -10.75 -11.67
CA GLY A 14 -10.81 -12.14 -11.98
C GLY A 14 -9.87 -13.14 -11.37
N LYS A 15 -10.11 -14.39 -11.73
CA LYS A 15 -9.24 -15.53 -11.44
C LYS A 15 -8.35 -15.78 -12.66
N PHE A 16 -7.07 -15.94 -12.43
CA PHE A 16 -6.06 -16.13 -13.47
C PHE A 16 -5.24 -17.39 -13.21
N GLY A 17 -4.87 -18.08 -14.27
CA GLY A 17 -4.08 -19.30 -14.24
C GLY A 17 -4.55 -20.31 -15.27
N ASP A 18 -4.03 -21.54 -15.20
CA ASP A 18 -4.44 -22.66 -16.04
C ASP A 18 -5.76 -23.26 -15.53
N ILE A 19 -6.87 -22.74 -16.06
CA ILE A 19 -8.23 -23.07 -15.61
C ILE A 19 -8.63 -24.49 -16.04
N GLU A 20 -8.07 -25.00 -17.14
CA GLU A 20 -8.48 -26.29 -17.71
C GLU A 20 -7.94 -27.49 -16.93
N ASN A 21 -6.75 -27.36 -16.32
CA ASN A 21 -6.03 -28.47 -15.72
C ASN A 21 -5.80 -28.37 -14.20
N LYS A 22 -6.28 -27.31 -13.53
CA LYS A 22 -6.01 -27.08 -12.12
C LYS A 22 -7.26 -26.87 -11.29
N ASN A 23 -7.14 -27.24 -10.00
CA ASN A 23 -8.16 -26.94 -9.01
C ASN A 23 -8.30 -25.40 -8.82
N GLU A 24 -9.46 -24.94 -8.46
CA GLU A 24 -9.71 -23.51 -8.17
C GLU A 24 -8.74 -22.91 -7.16
N LYS A 25 -8.20 -23.73 -6.23
CA LYS A 25 -7.19 -23.32 -5.24
C LYS A 25 -5.86 -22.90 -5.85
N ASP A 26 -5.53 -23.41 -7.04
CA ASP A 26 -4.29 -23.08 -7.75
C ASP A 26 -4.40 -21.78 -8.58
N LEU A 27 -5.58 -21.20 -8.65
CA LEU A 27 -5.81 -19.96 -9.38
C LEU A 27 -5.49 -18.75 -8.50
N LEU A 28 -4.98 -17.71 -9.13
CA LEU A 28 -4.76 -16.42 -8.48
C LEU A 28 -5.98 -15.53 -8.69
N LYS A 29 -6.51 -15.01 -7.60
CA LYS A 29 -7.51 -13.94 -7.65
C LYS A 29 -6.78 -12.60 -7.66
N ILE A 30 -7.03 -11.80 -8.69
CA ILE A 30 -6.46 -10.45 -8.82
C ILE A 30 -7.60 -9.45 -8.76
N SER A 31 -7.52 -8.50 -7.85
CA SER A 31 -8.53 -7.46 -7.66
C SER A 31 -7.90 -6.11 -7.35
N GLU A 32 -8.57 -5.05 -7.77
CA GLU A 32 -8.21 -3.70 -7.41
C GLU A 32 -8.92 -3.29 -6.12
N LEU A 33 -8.17 -2.81 -5.13
CA LEU A 33 -8.75 -2.20 -3.93
C LEU A 33 -9.19 -0.77 -4.28
N LYS A 34 -10.50 -0.54 -4.20
CA LYS A 34 -11.13 0.76 -4.49
C LYS A 34 -11.51 1.49 -3.20
N ASN A 35 -11.78 2.79 -3.33
CA ASN A 35 -12.21 3.66 -2.22
C ASN A 35 -11.21 3.73 -1.06
N VAL A 36 -9.93 3.70 -1.37
CA VAL A 36 -8.85 3.88 -0.40
C VAL A 36 -8.25 5.27 -0.56
N LEU A 37 -7.99 5.92 0.57
CA LEU A 37 -7.21 7.15 0.65
C LEU A 37 -5.73 6.79 0.62
N ILE A 38 -4.98 7.41 -0.28
CA ILE A 38 -3.52 7.25 -0.37
C ILE A 38 -2.90 8.64 -0.34
N PHE A 39 -2.04 8.90 0.63
CA PHE A 39 -1.29 10.16 0.65
C PHE A 39 0.14 9.96 1.09
N GLN A 40 1.00 10.84 0.61
CA GLN A 40 2.42 10.86 0.93
C GLN A 40 2.72 11.98 1.93
N ILE A 41 3.61 11.70 2.87
CA ILE A 41 4.16 12.65 3.81
C ILE A 41 5.66 12.71 3.59
N VAL A 42 6.17 13.90 3.35
CA VAL A 42 7.61 14.17 3.23
C VAL A 42 7.98 15.22 4.24
N GLN A 43 8.91 14.90 5.15
CA GLN A 43 9.53 15.88 6.01
C GLN A 43 10.70 16.54 5.29
N TYR A 44 10.76 17.87 5.24
CA TYR A 44 11.82 18.56 4.56
C TYR A 44 13.19 18.32 5.20
N LYS A 45 14.25 18.36 4.38
CA LYS A 45 15.62 18.05 4.82
C LYS A 45 16.06 18.93 6.01
N ASN A 46 15.71 20.20 5.98
CA ASN A 46 16.10 21.20 6.98
C ASN A 46 15.08 21.34 8.13
N SER A 47 14.06 20.50 8.15
CA SER A 47 13.08 20.48 9.23
C SER A 47 13.71 19.99 10.52
N SER A 48 13.51 20.74 11.59
CA SER A 48 13.84 20.37 12.97
C SER A 48 12.65 19.77 13.73
N SER A 49 11.51 19.57 13.04
CA SER A 49 10.29 19.04 13.66
C SER A 49 10.50 17.62 14.16
N ASP A 50 10.12 17.37 15.41
CA ASP A 50 10.14 16.02 15.99
C ASP A 50 8.93 15.22 15.52
N ILE A 51 9.20 14.10 14.85
CA ILE A 51 8.18 13.19 14.34
C ILE A 51 7.70 12.16 15.37
N SER A 52 8.34 12.07 16.54
CA SER A 52 8.08 11.02 17.53
C SER A 52 6.66 11.06 18.11
N ASN A 53 6.09 12.27 18.16
CA ASN A 53 4.77 12.55 18.68
C ASN A 53 3.67 12.56 17.61
N ILE A 54 4.05 12.53 16.33
CA ILE A 54 3.09 12.51 15.22
C ILE A 54 2.41 11.14 15.15
N LYS A 55 1.08 11.17 15.13
CA LYS A 55 0.26 9.96 14.98
C LYS A 55 -0.79 10.18 13.89
N ILE A 56 -0.97 9.18 13.06
CA ILE A 56 -2.01 9.12 12.05
C ILE A 56 -2.87 7.90 12.36
N ASP A 57 -4.15 8.11 12.60
CA ASP A 57 -5.08 7.07 13.05
C ASP A 57 -4.53 6.27 14.25
N ASN A 58 -3.95 6.97 15.23
CA ASN A 58 -3.25 6.43 16.41
C ASN A 58 -1.94 5.66 16.12
N LEU A 59 -1.50 5.53 14.87
CA LEU A 59 -0.25 4.90 14.49
C LEU A 59 0.89 5.91 14.47
N LYS A 60 2.05 5.52 14.97
CA LYS A 60 3.29 6.28 14.82
C LYS A 60 3.87 6.09 13.42
N LEU A 61 4.58 7.10 12.93
CA LEU A 61 5.37 6.98 11.70
C LEU A 61 6.44 5.89 11.88
N PRO A 62 6.49 4.87 11.01
CA PRO A 62 7.42 3.77 11.15
C PRO A 62 8.86 4.20 10.86
N SER A 63 9.80 3.51 11.51
CA SER A 63 11.23 3.65 11.22
C SER A 63 11.63 2.98 9.92
N THR A 64 12.89 3.11 9.54
CA THR A 64 13.49 2.58 8.30
C THR A 64 13.09 1.13 8.03
N LEU A 65 12.62 0.87 6.82
CA LEU A 65 12.18 -0.44 6.29
C LEU A 65 11.04 -1.10 7.08
N LYS A 66 10.31 -0.32 7.88
CA LYS A 66 9.18 -0.85 8.65
C LYS A 66 7.85 -0.28 8.16
N SER A 67 6.79 -0.93 8.59
CA SER A 67 5.42 -0.43 8.49
C SER A 67 4.75 -0.40 9.85
N SER A 68 3.70 0.38 9.99
CA SER A 68 2.77 0.34 11.12
C SER A 68 1.35 0.27 10.58
N SER A 69 0.51 -0.54 11.20
CA SER A 69 -0.86 -0.77 10.74
C SER A 69 -1.83 -0.98 11.88
N ASN A 70 -3.09 -0.66 11.61
CA ASN A 70 -4.26 -1.07 12.37
C ASN A 70 -5.31 -1.63 11.38
N LEU A 71 -6.57 -1.79 11.81
CA LEU A 71 -7.65 -2.33 10.97
C LEU A 71 -7.91 -1.51 9.70
N ASP A 72 -7.75 -0.18 9.75
CA ASP A 72 -8.16 0.73 8.68
C ASP A 72 -7.01 1.40 7.96
N THR A 73 -5.89 1.55 8.63
CA THR A 73 -4.80 2.39 8.17
C THR A 73 -3.47 1.65 8.20
N ARG A 74 -2.67 1.85 7.18
CA ARG A 74 -1.30 1.36 7.09
C ARG A 74 -0.38 2.50 6.70
N ILE A 75 0.74 2.61 7.40
CA ILE A 75 1.80 3.56 7.11
C ILE A 75 3.06 2.80 6.71
N LEU A 76 3.62 3.13 5.56
CA LEU A 76 4.80 2.50 5.00
C LEU A 76 5.95 3.50 4.95
N TRP A 77 7.12 3.12 5.43
CA TRP A 77 8.34 3.89 5.20
C TRP A 77 8.78 3.76 3.74
N MET A 78 9.00 4.88 3.07
CA MET A 78 9.33 4.94 1.64
C MET A 78 10.76 5.39 1.37
N GLY A 79 11.41 5.90 2.39
CA GLY A 79 12.75 6.46 2.33
C GLY A 79 13.01 7.38 3.51
N PRO A 80 14.21 7.91 3.65
CA PRO A 80 14.51 8.91 4.69
C PRO A 80 13.50 10.06 4.66
N LYS A 81 12.85 10.32 5.80
CA LYS A 81 11.87 11.39 5.96
C LYS A 81 10.67 11.32 5.00
N ASN A 82 10.29 10.11 4.57
CA ASN A 82 9.25 9.91 3.56
C ASN A 82 8.40 8.68 3.89
N TRP A 83 7.07 8.86 3.91
CA TRP A 83 6.10 7.83 4.23
C TRP A 83 4.91 7.88 3.28
N ILE A 84 4.30 6.73 3.04
CA ILE A 84 2.97 6.62 2.41
C ILE A 84 1.97 6.11 3.44
N VAL A 85 0.82 6.74 3.47
CA VAL A 85 -0.34 6.33 4.27
C VAL A 85 -1.40 5.80 3.33
N ILE A 86 -1.94 4.64 3.66
CA ILE A 86 -3.05 3.99 2.95
C ILE A 86 -4.15 3.75 3.99
N SER A 87 -5.37 4.21 3.72
CA SER A 87 -6.47 4.08 4.66
C SER A 87 -7.81 3.88 3.98
N SER A 88 -8.69 3.08 4.61
CA SER A 88 -10.11 3.00 4.24
C SER A 88 -10.92 4.21 4.73
N LYS A 89 -10.37 5.01 5.67
CA LYS A 89 -10.97 6.24 6.19
C LYS A 89 -10.67 7.40 5.26
N THR A 90 -11.60 7.74 4.39
CA THR A 90 -11.42 8.78 3.35
C THR A 90 -11.28 10.20 3.91
N ASP A 91 -11.69 10.43 5.15
CA ASP A 91 -11.59 11.72 5.84
C ASP A 91 -10.31 11.87 6.70
N LEU A 92 -9.48 10.84 6.77
CA LEU A 92 -8.28 10.81 7.62
C LEU A 92 -7.33 11.97 7.32
N LEU A 93 -7.11 12.30 6.05
CA LEU A 93 -6.25 13.41 5.66
C LEU A 93 -6.77 14.76 6.18
N LEU A 94 -8.08 14.97 6.19
CA LEU A 94 -8.69 16.19 6.73
C LEU A 94 -8.57 16.29 8.25
N LYS A 95 -8.59 15.15 8.95
CA LYS A 95 -8.49 15.08 10.40
C LYS A 95 -7.04 15.21 10.87
N ASP A 96 -6.21 14.31 10.42
CA ASP A 96 -4.85 14.15 10.95
C ASP A 96 -3.81 14.96 10.16
N GLY A 97 -4.12 15.40 8.93
CA GLY A 97 -3.24 16.23 8.13
C GLY A 97 -2.91 17.59 8.75
N LYS A 98 -3.80 18.11 9.59
CA LYS A 98 -3.63 19.43 10.24
C LYS A 98 -2.43 19.51 11.20
N GLN A 99 -1.91 18.38 11.66
CA GLN A 99 -0.74 18.34 12.54
C GLN A 99 0.59 18.57 11.79
N PHE A 100 0.54 18.55 10.46
CA PHE A 100 1.72 18.77 9.61
C PHE A 100 1.73 20.21 9.12
N ASP A 101 2.66 21.00 9.60
CA ASP A 101 2.85 22.36 9.12
C ASP A 101 3.58 22.38 7.78
N GLU A 102 3.23 23.33 6.90
CA GLU A 102 3.78 23.46 5.55
C GLU A 102 5.25 23.89 5.52
N VAL A 103 5.80 24.40 6.64
CA VAL A 103 7.21 24.78 6.74
C VAL A 103 8.11 23.57 6.89
N ASN A 104 7.60 22.52 7.55
CA ASN A 104 8.37 21.33 7.88
C ASN A 104 8.00 20.11 7.03
N PHE A 105 6.79 20.07 6.46
CA PHE A 105 6.24 18.91 5.76
C PHE A 105 5.58 19.27 4.44
N ALA A 106 5.67 18.36 3.49
CA ALA A 106 4.77 18.31 2.34
C ALA A 106 3.83 17.11 2.48
N ILE A 107 2.53 17.34 2.25
CA ILE A 107 1.53 16.29 2.13
C ILE A 107 0.96 16.32 0.72
N THR A 108 0.93 15.16 0.08
CA THR A 108 0.41 15.02 -1.28
C THR A 108 -0.63 13.93 -1.32
N ASP A 109 -1.86 14.26 -1.71
CA ASP A 109 -2.91 13.26 -2.00
C ASP A 109 -2.56 12.52 -3.30
N LEU A 110 -2.41 11.21 -3.21
CA LEU A 110 -2.07 10.31 -4.31
C LEU A 110 -3.23 9.37 -4.68
N SER A 111 -4.40 9.53 -4.07
CA SER A 111 -5.53 8.62 -4.23
C SER A 111 -6.00 8.46 -5.68
N HIS A 112 -5.80 9.48 -6.52
CA HIS A 112 -6.16 9.45 -7.94
C HIS A 112 -5.00 9.04 -8.87
N SER A 113 -3.77 8.97 -8.36
CA SER A 113 -2.57 8.67 -9.15
C SER A 113 -1.92 7.33 -8.80
N ARG A 114 -2.47 6.63 -7.83
CA ARG A 114 -1.97 5.32 -7.38
C ARG A 114 -3.11 4.31 -7.36
N THR A 115 -2.76 3.07 -7.61
CA THR A 115 -3.67 1.93 -7.57
C THR A 115 -3.07 0.85 -6.69
N ILE A 116 -3.92 0.17 -5.94
CA ILE A 116 -3.55 -0.99 -5.14
C ILE A 116 -4.16 -2.21 -5.82
N ILE A 117 -3.31 -3.15 -6.20
CA ILE A 117 -3.70 -4.45 -6.71
C ILE A 117 -3.48 -5.47 -5.60
N GLU A 118 -4.53 -6.19 -5.27
CA GLU A 118 -4.50 -7.32 -4.36
C GLU A 118 -4.41 -8.61 -5.16
N ILE A 119 -3.51 -9.49 -4.76
CA ILE A 119 -3.32 -10.82 -5.35
C ILE A 119 -3.48 -11.84 -4.24
N GLN A 120 -4.42 -12.77 -4.41
CA GLN A 120 -4.76 -13.82 -3.44
C GLN A 120 -4.63 -15.20 -4.09
N GLY A 121 -4.20 -16.19 -3.31
CA GLY A 121 -4.05 -17.60 -3.72
C GLY A 121 -2.75 -18.22 -3.23
N ASP A 122 -2.70 -19.54 -3.18
CA ASP A 122 -1.56 -20.29 -2.60
C ASP A 122 -0.26 -20.10 -3.39
N LEU A 123 -0.36 -19.81 -4.69
CA LEU A 123 0.79 -19.64 -5.57
C LEU A 123 1.27 -18.18 -5.71
N VAL A 124 0.74 -17.24 -4.93
CA VAL A 124 1.12 -15.81 -5.00
C VAL A 124 2.63 -15.63 -4.87
N ASN A 125 3.24 -16.25 -3.87
CA ASN A 125 4.67 -16.11 -3.62
C ASN A 125 5.51 -16.64 -4.79
N GLU A 126 5.10 -17.73 -5.42
CA GLU A 126 5.80 -18.30 -6.57
C GLU A 126 5.73 -17.38 -7.80
N VAL A 127 4.60 -16.72 -8.02
CA VAL A 127 4.44 -15.76 -9.11
C VAL A 127 5.27 -14.50 -8.84
N LEU A 128 5.21 -13.96 -7.63
CA LEU A 128 5.98 -12.77 -7.26
C LEU A 128 7.48 -13.00 -7.33
N LYS A 129 7.98 -14.18 -6.95
CA LYS A 129 9.40 -14.55 -7.06
C LYS A 129 9.92 -14.51 -8.50
N LYS A 130 9.08 -14.75 -9.51
CA LYS A 130 9.49 -14.70 -10.93
C LYS A 130 9.82 -13.27 -11.40
N GLY A 131 9.16 -12.26 -10.85
CA GLY A 131 9.33 -10.87 -11.26
C GLY A 131 10.04 -9.98 -10.22
N CYS A 132 10.25 -10.47 -9.00
CA CYS A 132 10.77 -9.67 -7.90
C CYS A 132 12.00 -10.32 -7.27
N PRO A 133 13.18 -9.68 -7.31
CA PRO A 133 14.43 -10.27 -6.82
C PRO A 133 14.57 -10.25 -5.29
N ILE A 134 13.56 -9.84 -4.55
CA ILE A 134 13.57 -9.86 -3.08
C ILE A 134 13.20 -11.23 -2.55
N ASN A 135 13.66 -11.54 -1.33
CA ASN A 135 13.26 -12.75 -0.64
C ASN A 135 11.86 -12.59 -0.04
N ILE A 136 10.84 -12.99 -0.82
CA ILE A 136 9.42 -12.86 -0.45
C ILE A 136 9.07 -13.71 0.78
N ASP A 137 9.73 -14.84 1.00
CA ASP A 137 9.48 -15.71 2.15
C ASP A 137 9.82 -15.05 3.51
N LYS A 138 10.68 -14.02 3.48
CA LYS A 138 11.01 -13.22 4.66
C LYS A 138 10.12 -12.00 4.84
N PHE A 139 9.18 -11.79 3.93
CA PHE A 139 8.28 -10.66 3.97
C PHE A 139 7.18 -10.89 5.01
N ASN A 140 6.97 -9.95 5.90
CA ASN A 140 5.94 -10.02 6.94
C ASN A 140 5.21 -8.67 7.07
N GLU A 141 4.20 -8.61 7.92
CA GLU A 141 3.34 -7.43 8.11
C GLU A 141 4.07 -6.16 8.57
N VAL A 142 5.23 -6.31 9.17
CA VAL A 142 6.03 -5.18 9.71
C VAL A 142 7.00 -4.63 8.69
N ILE A 143 7.35 -5.40 7.66
CA ILE A 143 8.34 -5.04 6.65
C ILE A 143 7.62 -4.55 5.40
N ALA A 144 7.94 -3.33 4.97
CA ALA A 144 7.56 -2.81 3.67
C ALA A 144 8.81 -2.62 2.81
N GLN A 145 8.80 -3.17 1.60
CA GLN A 145 9.90 -3.01 0.65
C GLN A 145 9.42 -2.38 -0.64
N ILE A 146 10.30 -1.56 -1.23
CA ILE A 146 10.07 -0.91 -2.51
C ILE A 146 10.93 -1.61 -3.54
N GLN A 147 10.32 -2.03 -4.64
CA GLN A 147 11.01 -2.62 -5.77
C GLN A 147 10.69 -1.87 -7.06
N PHE A 148 11.64 -1.83 -7.96
CA PHE A 148 11.45 -1.39 -9.32
C PHE A 148 11.39 -2.60 -10.23
N ILE A 149 10.32 -2.75 -10.99
CA ILE A 149 10.24 -3.71 -12.08
C ILE A 149 10.80 -3.02 -13.32
N THR A 150 11.96 -3.44 -13.79
CA THR A 150 12.78 -2.74 -14.75
C THR A 150 12.15 -2.64 -16.15
N GLU A 151 11.40 -3.62 -16.59
CA GLU A 151 10.84 -3.64 -17.95
C GLU A 151 9.73 -2.60 -18.18
N TYR A 152 9.00 -2.21 -17.13
CA TYR A 152 7.85 -1.31 -17.25
C TYR A 152 7.98 -0.03 -16.45
N GLN A 153 9.14 0.24 -15.85
CA GLN A 153 9.37 1.39 -14.94
C GLN A 153 8.31 1.52 -13.83
N LEU A 154 7.71 0.39 -13.44
CA LEU A 154 6.72 0.34 -12.38
C LEU A 154 7.42 0.34 -11.01
N ARG A 155 7.02 1.24 -10.14
CA ARG A 155 7.39 1.19 -8.74
C ARG A 155 6.40 0.31 -8.00
N LEU A 156 6.86 -0.85 -7.55
CA LEU A 156 6.06 -1.79 -6.76
C LEU A 156 6.36 -1.61 -5.28
N ILE A 157 5.33 -1.47 -4.48
CA ILE A 157 5.39 -1.52 -3.03
C ILE A 157 4.66 -2.78 -2.63
N LEU A 158 5.39 -3.74 -2.05
CA LEU A 158 4.80 -4.97 -1.55
C LEU A 158 4.52 -4.83 -0.06
N PHE A 159 3.34 -5.21 0.35
CA PHE A 159 2.96 -5.36 1.75
C PHE A 159 1.93 -6.48 1.89
N PRO A 160 1.97 -7.27 2.97
CA PRO A 160 0.98 -8.31 3.20
C PRO A 160 -0.39 -7.69 3.49
N THR A 161 -1.43 -8.36 3.04
CA THR A 161 -2.81 -7.99 3.38
C THR A 161 -3.11 -8.49 4.79
N ILE A 162 -3.78 -7.69 5.60
CA ILE A 162 -4.29 -8.12 6.90
C ILE A 162 -5.54 -8.98 6.62
N GLN A 163 -5.45 -10.29 6.87
CA GLN A 163 -6.50 -11.27 6.53
C GLN A 163 -7.85 -11.04 7.26
N GLU A 164 -7.85 -10.33 8.38
CA GLU A 164 -9.08 -10.18 9.18
C GLU A 164 -10.17 -9.29 8.57
N LYS A 165 -9.93 -8.65 7.43
CA LYS A 165 -10.88 -7.71 6.82
C LYS A 165 -11.73 -8.28 5.68
N LEU A 166 -11.52 -9.54 5.27
CA LEU A 166 -12.22 -10.13 4.12
C LEU A 166 -13.56 -10.79 4.46
N GLU A 167 -13.95 -10.91 5.73
CA GLU A 167 -15.20 -11.56 6.14
C GLU A 167 -16.43 -10.63 6.25
N PHE A 168 -16.30 -9.33 5.99
CA PHE A 168 -17.38 -8.36 6.21
C PHE A 168 -17.85 -7.58 4.97
N LEU A 169 -17.56 -8.05 3.77
CA LEU A 169 -18.05 -7.41 2.53
C LEU A 169 -18.74 -8.42 1.59
N ASP A 170 -19.64 -9.21 2.17
CA ASP A 170 -20.73 -9.88 1.42
C ASP A 170 -21.99 -9.03 1.44
#